data_9460c9b9e24497a2a4cb2c05fae8bb9d
#
_entry.id   9460c9b9e24497a2a4cb2c05fae8bb9d
#
_cell.length_a   1.000
_cell.length_b   1.000
_cell.length_c   1.000
_cell.angle_alpha   90.00
_cell.angle_beta   90.00
_cell.angle_gamma   90.00
#
_symmetry.space_group_name_H-M   'P 1'
#
loop_
_entity.id
_entity.type
_entity.pdbx_description
1 polymer ?
#
loop_
_entity_poly.entity_id
_entity_poly.type
_entity_poly.pdbx_seq_one_letter_code
_entity_poly.pdbx_strand_id
1 'polypeptide(L)'
;MYKVLALFLYFCGEIFIGMTITELQQLYAAHPNMAVMKRLLKDTSVQTIFCGGLYASAASLFSSILVQEGGCPFVFILGDLEEAGYFYHDLTQVLGTETVLFFPSSFRRSIKYGQKDAANEILRT
;
A
#
# COMPACT_ATOMS: atom_id res chain seq x y z
N MET A 1 -12.46 -31.33 5.18
CA MET A 1 -11.52 -30.32 4.65
C MET A 1 -12.15 -29.46 3.54
N TYR A 2 -12.87 -30.03 2.59
CA TYR A 2 -13.52 -29.28 1.48
C TYR A 2 -14.67 -28.36 1.91
N LYS A 3 -15.41 -28.68 2.99
CA LYS A 3 -16.51 -27.84 3.49
C LYS A 3 -16.07 -26.51 4.09
N VAL A 4 -14.88 -26.48 4.69
CA VAL A 4 -14.31 -25.24 5.27
C VAL A 4 -13.82 -24.31 4.18
N LEU A 5 -13.22 -24.85 3.12
CA LEU A 5 -12.77 -24.05 1.98
C LEU A 5 -13.97 -23.48 1.18
N ALA A 6 -15.01 -24.27 0.99
CA ALA A 6 -16.24 -23.81 0.32
C ALA A 6 -16.96 -22.73 1.15
N LEU A 7 -16.97 -22.87 2.48
CA LEU A 7 -17.54 -21.87 3.38
C LEU A 7 -16.73 -20.56 3.34
N PHE A 8 -15.40 -20.66 3.26
CA PHE A 8 -14.53 -19.48 3.16
C PHE A 8 -14.70 -18.75 1.83
N LEU A 9 -14.81 -19.47 0.72
CA LEU A 9 -15.08 -18.90 -0.59
C LEU A 9 -16.50 -18.31 -0.68
N TYR A 10 -17.49 -18.97 -0.07
CA TYR A 10 -18.86 -18.48 0.01
C TYR A 10 -18.94 -17.20 0.86
N PHE A 11 -18.28 -17.18 2.02
CA PHE A 11 -18.24 -16.00 2.89
C PHE A 11 -17.47 -14.83 2.23
N CYS A 12 -16.38 -15.13 1.53
CA CYS A 12 -15.62 -14.13 0.77
C CYS A 12 -16.46 -13.60 -0.42
N GLY A 13 -17.20 -14.47 -1.12
CA GLY A 13 -18.05 -14.11 -2.24
C GLY A 13 -19.26 -13.24 -1.84
N GLU A 14 -19.95 -13.55 -0.75
CA GLU A 14 -21.11 -12.78 -0.32
C GLU A 14 -20.76 -11.44 0.34
N ILE A 15 -19.64 -11.35 1.03
CA ILE A 15 -19.19 -10.09 1.65
C ILE A 15 -18.66 -9.11 0.60
N PHE A 16 -18.10 -9.62 -0.52
CA PHE A 16 -17.53 -8.77 -1.57
C PHE A 16 -18.51 -8.35 -2.67
N ILE A 17 -19.66 -9.00 -2.78
CA ILE A 17 -20.69 -8.63 -3.77
C ILE A 17 -21.44 -7.37 -3.32
N GLY A 18 -20.78 -6.26 -3.22
CA GLY A 18 -21.43 -4.98 -2.93
C GLY A 18 -20.60 -3.99 -2.13
N MET A 19 -19.45 -4.38 -1.58
CA MET A 19 -18.58 -3.44 -0.86
C MET A 19 -17.68 -2.69 -1.84
N THR A 20 -17.75 -1.39 -1.83
CA THR A 20 -16.87 -0.51 -2.59
C THR A 20 -15.52 -0.33 -1.89
N ILE A 21 -14.49 0.07 -2.65
CA ILE A 21 -13.17 0.43 -2.07
C ILE A 21 -13.34 1.52 -1.00
N THR A 22 -14.23 2.46 -1.22
CA THR A 22 -14.51 3.55 -0.27
C THR A 22 -15.07 3.03 1.05
N GLU A 23 -16.01 2.08 1.01
CA GLU A 23 -16.56 1.45 2.22
C GLU A 23 -15.49 0.67 2.98
N LEU A 24 -14.63 -0.06 2.26
CA LEU A 24 -13.50 -0.76 2.86
C LEU A 24 -12.53 0.22 3.53
N GLN A 25 -12.20 1.33 2.88
CA GLN A 25 -11.38 2.39 3.48
C GLN A 25 -12.01 2.96 4.75
N GLN A 26 -13.33 3.17 4.76
CA GLN A 26 -14.05 3.67 5.95
C GLN A 26 -13.94 2.69 7.13
N LEU A 27 -14.02 1.38 6.87
CA LEU A 27 -13.81 0.36 7.92
C LEU A 27 -12.39 0.43 8.51
N TYR A 28 -11.37 0.55 7.65
CA TYR A 28 -9.99 0.71 8.10
C TYR A 28 -9.79 2.03 8.85
N ALA A 29 -10.37 3.12 8.36
CA ALA A 29 -10.28 4.45 8.99
C ALA A 29 -10.94 4.49 10.37
N ALA A 30 -12.03 3.72 10.56
CA ALA A 30 -12.72 3.61 11.84
C ALA A 30 -11.99 2.73 12.87
N HIS A 31 -10.95 1.98 12.46
CA HIS A 31 -10.23 1.10 13.36
C HIS A 31 -9.49 1.90 14.46
N PRO A 32 -9.55 1.48 15.75
CA PRO A 32 -8.91 2.21 16.86
C PRO A 32 -7.42 2.51 16.65
N ASN A 33 -6.68 1.57 16.05
CA ASN A 33 -5.26 1.76 15.76
C ASN A 33 -5.00 2.86 14.74
N MET A 34 -5.94 3.13 13.84
CA MET A 34 -5.82 4.24 12.88
C MET A 34 -5.86 5.60 13.61
N ALA A 35 -6.74 5.76 14.60
CA ALA A 35 -6.81 6.96 15.41
C ALA A 35 -5.51 7.18 16.22
N VAL A 36 -4.93 6.10 16.75
CA VAL A 36 -3.63 6.16 17.43
C VAL A 36 -2.52 6.57 16.45
N MET A 37 -2.48 5.97 15.26
CA MET A 37 -1.50 6.28 14.22
C MET A 37 -1.56 7.76 13.81
N LYS A 38 -2.75 8.28 13.54
CA LYS A 38 -2.96 9.70 13.20
C LYS A 38 -2.46 10.67 14.28
N ARG A 39 -2.61 10.29 15.54
CA ARG A 39 -2.09 11.07 16.67
C ARG A 39 -0.56 11.02 16.70
N LEU A 40 0.03 9.83 16.54
CA LEU A 40 1.48 9.65 16.57
C LEU A 40 2.18 10.37 15.40
N LEU A 41 1.57 10.41 14.22
CA LEU A 41 2.11 11.14 13.06
C LEU A 41 2.14 12.67 13.28
N LYS A 42 1.29 13.20 14.14
CA LYS A 42 1.28 14.63 14.51
C LYS A 42 2.25 14.97 15.64
N ASP A 43 2.74 13.97 16.33
CA ASP A 43 3.67 14.15 17.45
C ASP A 43 5.11 14.21 16.94
N THR A 44 5.69 15.40 16.94
CA THR A 44 7.05 15.64 16.45
C THR A 44 8.15 14.98 17.29
N SER A 45 7.80 14.50 18.50
CA SER A 45 8.75 13.75 19.34
C SER A 45 8.88 12.29 18.90
N VAL A 46 7.90 11.76 18.14
CA VAL A 46 7.90 10.38 17.64
C VAL A 46 8.62 10.33 16.30
N GLN A 47 9.77 9.67 16.28
CA GLN A 47 10.58 9.52 15.05
C GLN A 47 10.37 8.20 14.33
N THR A 48 9.91 7.17 15.03
CA THR A 48 9.74 5.84 14.46
C THR A 48 8.50 5.17 15.01
N ILE A 49 7.70 4.59 14.12
CA ILE A 49 6.51 3.83 14.47
C ILE A 49 6.62 2.47 13.80
N PHE A 50 6.46 1.40 14.56
CA PHE A 50 6.41 0.03 14.03
C PHE A 50 4.94 -0.41 13.88
N CYS A 51 4.57 -0.81 12.66
CA CYS A 51 3.25 -1.35 12.34
C CYS A 51 3.40 -2.84 11.99
N GLY A 52 2.87 -3.73 12.84
CA GLY A 52 2.83 -5.16 12.57
C GLY A 52 1.46 -5.62 12.05
N GLY A 53 1.45 -6.77 11.34
CA GLY A 53 0.21 -7.39 10.89
C GLY A 53 -0.39 -6.83 9.59
N LEU A 54 0.31 -5.96 8.89
CA LEU A 54 -0.11 -5.45 7.58
C LEU A 54 0.43 -6.37 6.48
N TYR A 55 -0.41 -7.25 5.97
CA TYR A 55 -0.04 -8.20 4.92
C TYR A 55 -0.72 -7.85 3.59
N ALA A 56 -0.02 -8.05 2.49
CA ALA A 56 -0.51 -7.83 1.13
C ALA A 56 -1.18 -6.44 0.99
N SER A 57 -2.33 -6.36 0.34
CA SER A 57 -3.06 -5.11 0.09
C SER A 57 -3.58 -4.41 1.37
N ALA A 58 -3.49 -5.03 2.55
CA ALA A 58 -3.78 -4.34 3.80
C ALA A 58 -2.81 -3.19 4.07
N ALA A 59 -1.54 -3.34 3.67
CA ALA A 59 -0.53 -2.28 3.76
C ALA A 59 -0.88 -1.09 2.85
N SER A 60 -1.30 -1.36 1.61
CA SER A 60 -1.69 -0.34 0.63
C SER A 60 -2.94 0.42 1.08
N LEU A 61 -3.98 -0.29 1.57
CA LEU A 61 -5.20 0.32 2.11
C LEU A 61 -4.93 1.18 3.34
N PHE A 62 -4.14 0.67 4.27
CA PHE A 62 -3.73 1.43 5.47
C PHE A 62 -2.97 2.70 5.08
N SER A 63 -1.99 2.57 4.17
CA SER A 63 -1.20 3.68 3.68
C SER A 63 -2.02 4.72 2.93
N SER A 64 -3.02 4.30 2.14
CA SER A 64 -3.89 5.21 1.40
C SER A 64 -4.66 6.16 2.31
N ILE A 65 -5.12 5.66 3.46
CA ILE A 65 -5.84 6.48 4.46
C ILE A 65 -4.88 7.51 5.09
N LEU A 66 -3.65 7.10 5.40
CA LEU A 66 -2.65 8.02 5.93
C LEU A 66 -2.29 9.13 4.95
N VAL A 67 -2.17 8.80 3.66
CA VAL A 67 -1.91 9.78 2.60
C VAL A 67 -3.06 10.77 2.47
N GLN A 68 -4.30 10.29 2.44
CA GLN A 68 -5.49 11.16 2.31
C GLN A 68 -5.65 12.12 3.48
N GLU A 69 -5.33 11.71 4.69
CA GLU A 69 -5.55 12.48 5.90
C GLU A 69 -4.30 13.19 6.44
N GLY A 70 -3.12 12.78 5.98
CA GLY A 70 -1.85 13.22 6.55
C GLY A 70 -1.44 14.65 6.20
N GLY A 71 -1.93 15.20 5.10
CA GLY A 71 -1.61 16.58 4.65
C GLY A 71 -0.13 16.82 4.34
N CYS A 72 0.67 15.77 4.22
CA CYS A 72 2.09 15.82 3.89
C CYS A 72 2.44 14.73 2.86
N PRO A 73 3.52 14.90 2.09
CA PRO A 73 3.97 13.85 1.17
C PRO A 73 4.51 12.64 1.94
N PHE A 74 4.22 11.44 1.42
CA PHE A 74 4.72 10.18 1.94
C PHE A 74 5.68 9.56 0.94
N VAL A 75 6.73 8.91 1.43
CA VAL A 75 7.67 8.12 0.63
C VAL A 75 7.64 6.68 1.14
N PHE A 76 7.30 5.74 0.26
CA PHE A 76 7.27 4.31 0.56
C PHE A 76 8.50 3.64 -0.04
N ILE A 77 9.28 2.96 0.79
CA ILE A 77 10.48 2.22 0.38
C ILE A 77 10.18 0.74 0.49
N LEU A 78 10.25 0.03 -0.62
CA LEU A 78 9.89 -1.37 -0.74
C LEU A 78 11.12 -2.22 -1.10
N GLY A 79 11.05 -3.50 -0.82
CA GLY A 79 12.18 -4.41 -0.89
C GLY A 79 12.67 -4.69 -2.30
N ASP A 80 11.76 -4.78 -3.26
CA ASP A 80 12.08 -5.03 -4.67
C ASP A 80 11.07 -4.39 -5.62
N LEU A 81 11.34 -4.53 -6.92
CA LEU A 81 10.54 -3.92 -7.99
C LEU A 81 9.14 -4.55 -8.11
N GLU A 82 9.01 -5.83 -7.83
CA GLU A 82 7.74 -6.55 -7.92
C GLU A 82 6.80 -6.12 -6.81
N GLU A 83 7.28 -6.12 -5.57
CA GLU A 83 6.54 -5.61 -4.40
C GLU A 83 6.14 -4.14 -4.61
N ALA A 84 7.07 -3.32 -5.08
CA ALA A 84 6.82 -1.92 -5.36
C ALA A 84 5.77 -1.72 -6.46
N GLY A 85 5.77 -2.56 -7.49
CA GLY A 85 4.79 -2.55 -8.57
C GLY A 85 3.37 -2.86 -8.08
N TYR A 86 3.20 -3.90 -7.26
CA TYR A 86 1.90 -4.23 -6.66
C TYR A 86 1.41 -3.12 -5.73
N PHE A 87 2.27 -2.62 -4.88
CA PHE A 87 1.93 -1.55 -3.95
C PHE A 87 1.51 -0.26 -4.69
N TYR A 88 2.25 0.11 -5.73
CA TYR A 88 1.92 1.23 -6.60
C TYR A 88 0.57 1.04 -7.29
N HIS A 89 0.33 -0.15 -7.85
CA HIS A 89 -0.94 -0.47 -8.49
C HIS A 89 -2.12 -0.32 -7.51
N ASP A 90 -2.02 -0.91 -6.33
CA ASP A 90 -3.05 -0.80 -5.29
C ASP A 90 -3.31 0.65 -4.90
N LEU A 91 -2.25 1.43 -4.66
CA LEU A 91 -2.39 2.84 -4.30
C LEU A 91 -3.05 3.66 -5.42
N THR A 92 -2.70 3.42 -6.67
CA THR A 92 -3.31 4.13 -7.81
C THR A 92 -4.79 3.82 -8.00
N GLN A 93 -5.22 2.59 -7.68
CA GLN A 93 -6.64 2.21 -7.69
C GLN A 93 -7.45 2.98 -6.63
N VAL A 94 -6.83 3.33 -5.52
CA VAL A 94 -7.48 3.95 -4.36
C VAL A 94 -7.36 5.47 -4.37
N LEU A 95 -6.20 6.01 -4.74
CA LEU A 95 -5.86 7.44 -4.66
C LEU A 95 -5.92 8.15 -6.02
N GLY A 96 -5.96 7.40 -7.11
CA GLY A 96 -5.83 7.92 -8.46
C GLY A 96 -4.38 8.02 -8.94
N THR A 97 -4.18 7.94 -10.25
CA THR A 97 -2.87 7.92 -10.90
C THR A 97 -2.10 9.24 -10.76
N GLU A 98 -2.81 10.35 -10.63
CA GLU A 98 -2.20 11.69 -10.52
C GLU A 98 -1.57 11.95 -9.14
N THR A 99 -1.94 11.14 -8.14
CA THR A 99 -1.50 11.36 -6.76
C THR A 99 -0.27 10.53 -6.41
N VAL A 100 -0.05 9.43 -7.12
CA VAL A 100 0.98 8.44 -6.79
C VAL A 100 2.07 8.43 -7.86
N LEU A 101 3.30 8.65 -7.43
CA LEU A 101 4.48 8.58 -8.30
C LEU A 101 5.24 7.29 -8.07
N PHE A 102 5.68 6.66 -9.15
CA PHE A 102 6.50 5.46 -9.10
C PHE A 102 7.95 5.80 -9.45
N PHE A 103 8.86 5.42 -8.56
CA PHE A 103 10.27 5.72 -8.72
C PHE A 103 11.11 4.44 -8.64
N PRO A 104 11.15 3.62 -9.71
CA PRO A 104 11.88 2.36 -9.70
C PRO A 104 13.38 2.56 -9.69
N SER A 105 14.12 1.55 -9.20
CA SER A 105 15.57 1.52 -9.34
C SER A 105 15.97 1.42 -10.81
N SER A 106 16.91 2.26 -11.24
CA SER A 106 17.48 2.19 -12.61
C SER A 106 18.52 1.06 -12.75
N PHE A 107 18.88 0.38 -11.67
CA PHE A 107 19.87 -0.69 -11.69
C PHE A 107 19.18 -2.05 -11.66
N ARG A 108 19.52 -2.92 -12.62
CA ARG A 108 19.17 -4.35 -12.58
C ARG A 108 20.04 -5.06 -11.54
N ARG A 109 19.44 -5.85 -10.66
CA ARG A 109 20.16 -6.72 -9.71
C ARG A 109 20.93 -7.87 -10.37
N SER A 110 20.91 -8.05 -11.70
CA SER A 110 21.55 -9.16 -12.37
C SER A 110 22.99 -8.86 -12.80
N ILE A 111 23.89 -9.62 -12.26
CA ILE A 111 25.22 -10.12 -12.77
C ILE A 111 26.20 -9.10 -13.42
N LYS A 112 25.79 -7.93 -13.87
CA LYS A 112 26.70 -6.88 -14.36
C LYS A 112 26.43 -5.58 -13.61
N TYR A 113 27.22 -5.32 -12.61
CA TYR A 113 27.30 -4.01 -11.97
C TYR A 113 27.54 -2.94 -13.04
N GLY A 114 26.66 -1.94 -13.09
CA GLY A 114 26.84 -0.78 -13.95
C GLY A 114 25.95 -0.69 -15.21
N GLN A 115 25.11 -1.68 -15.51
CA GLN A 115 24.10 -1.52 -16.55
C GLN A 115 22.81 -0.89 -15.99
N LYS A 116 22.51 0.30 -16.48
CA LYS A 116 21.25 1.00 -16.22
C LYS A 116 20.12 0.39 -17.06
N ASP A 117 18.94 0.27 -16.48
CA ASP A 117 17.73 -0.08 -17.22
C ASP A 117 17.10 1.19 -17.78
N ALA A 118 17.20 1.38 -19.09
CA ALA A 118 16.70 2.56 -19.78
C ALA A 118 15.18 2.77 -19.57
N ALA A 119 14.40 1.70 -19.49
CA ALA A 119 12.95 1.79 -19.24
C ALA A 119 12.65 2.36 -17.84
N ASN A 120 13.38 1.90 -16.84
CA ASN A 120 13.23 2.41 -15.46
C ASN A 120 13.81 3.82 -15.30
N GLU A 121 14.78 4.20 -16.12
CA GLU A 121 15.33 5.57 -16.10
C GLU A 121 14.31 6.59 -16.63
N ILE A 122 13.54 6.23 -17.67
CA ILE A 122 12.45 7.08 -18.21
C ILE A 122 11.34 7.30 -17.19
N LEU A 123 10.99 6.29 -16.37
CA LEU A 123 9.96 6.40 -15.34
C LEU A 123 10.35 7.32 -14.17
N ARG A 124 11.62 7.73 -14.09
CA ARG A 124 12.17 8.60 -13.03
C ARG A 124 12.21 10.08 -13.42
N THR A 125 11.95 10.38 -14.68
CA THR A 125 11.94 11.75 -15.23
C THR A 125 10.53 12.28 -15.33
#